data_6daf689bea235a5b4da0859b34358abc
#
_entry.id   6daf689bea235a5b4da0859b34358abc
#
_cell.length_a   1.000
_cell.length_b   1.000
_cell.length_c   1.000
_cell.angle_alpha   90.00
_cell.angle_beta   90.00
_cell.angle_gamma   90.00
#
_symmetry.space_group_name_H-M   'P 1'
#
loop_
_entity.id
_entity.type
_entity.pdbx_description
1 polymer ?
#
loop_
_entity_poly.entity_id
_entity_poly.type
_entity_poly.pdbx_seq_one_letter_code
_entity_poly.pdbx_strand_id
1 'polypeptide(L)'
;MTFPAAVLSVRKVSKSFRATRALDAVSLEVRRGEMIALIGPSGSGKSTLLRTIAGLTTIDADDGVVIGFGECLQERGRLTDKARDARRRIGFVFQQFNLVGRLSLFTNVALGSLGRIGFWRGLFGRWPKSVGLAAMTALTRVGVADNAAQRANTLSGGQQQRGAIARTLVQQAEVILADEPVASLDPVSARKVMDILRDLNRVDGLTILVTLHQVDYALRYCDRVVALKAGRVTYDGPTSGLGSDILIDIYGPEFQDVFWEGAPT
;
A
#
# COMPACT_ATOMS: atom_id res chain seq x y z
N MET A 1 2.95 24.38 -16.71
CA MET A 1 3.30 23.34 -15.69
C MET A 1 2.79 22.01 -16.22
N THR A 2 3.66 21.14 -16.68
CA THR A 2 3.30 19.78 -17.11
C THR A 2 3.06 18.96 -15.85
N PHE A 3 1.82 18.57 -15.60
CA PHE A 3 1.52 17.65 -14.50
C PHE A 3 2.19 16.31 -14.81
N PRO A 4 2.90 15.68 -13.82
CA PRO A 4 3.50 14.37 -14.03
C PRO A 4 2.40 13.39 -14.44
N ALA A 5 2.71 12.53 -15.43
CA ALA A 5 1.78 11.53 -15.93
C ALA A 5 1.32 10.60 -14.81
N ALA A 6 0.03 10.22 -14.80
CA ALA A 6 -0.50 9.28 -13.84
C ALA A 6 0.23 7.93 -13.96
N VAL A 7 0.75 7.43 -12.83
CA VAL A 7 1.39 6.12 -12.77
C VAL A 7 0.35 5.00 -12.62
N LEU A 8 -0.77 5.31 -11.94
CA LEU A 8 -1.95 4.45 -11.84
C LEU A 8 -3.20 5.25 -12.16
N SER A 9 -4.14 4.66 -12.88
CA SER A 9 -5.46 5.23 -13.15
C SER A 9 -6.53 4.15 -12.99
N VAL A 10 -7.49 4.42 -12.15
CA VAL A 10 -8.69 3.61 -11.90
C VAL A 10 -9.86 4.40 -12.48
N ARG A 11 -10.64 3.79 -13.38
CA ARG A 11 -11.75 4.46 -14.03
C ARG A 11 -13.02 3.65 -13.90
N LYS A 12 -14.03 4.21 -13.23
CA LYS A 12 -15.38 3.64 -13.03
C LYS A 12 -15.35 2.18 -12.55
N VAL A 13 -14.38 1.84 -11.68
CA VAL A 13 -14.21 0.46 -11.21
C VAL A 13 -15.27 0.12 -10.19
N SER A 14 -15.96 -0.98 -10.43
CA SER A 14 -16.89 -1.59 -9.49
C SER A 14 -16.40 -2.97 -9.07
N LYS A 15 -16.72 -3.36 -7.84
CA LYS A 15 -16.47 -4.70 -7.32
C LYS A 15 -17.54 -5.13 -6.34
N SER A 16 -18.14 -6.27 -6.66
CA SER A 16 -19.13 -6.90 -5.80
C SER A 16 -18.63 -8.25 -5.27
N PHE A 17 -18.96 -8.56 -4.02
CA PHE A 17 -18.77 -9.84 -3.39
C PHE A 17 -20.14 -10.35 -2.95
N ARG A 18 -20.68 -11.34 -3.66
CA ARG A 18 -22.06 -11.81 -3.47
C ARG A 18 -23.06 -10.64 -3.55
N ALA A 19 -23.78 -10.35 -2.46
CA ALA A 19 -24.75 -9.26 -2.38
C ALA A 19 -24.15 -7.89 -1.99
N THR A 20 -22.86 -7.83 -1.59
CA THR A 20 -22.24 -6.61 -1.12
C THR A 20 -21.41 -5.95 -2.22
N ARG A 21 -21.76 -4.72 -2.58
CA ARG A 21 -20.99 -3.90 -3.51
C ARG A 21 -19.89 -3.17 -2.74
N ALA A 22 -18.66 -3.66 -2.85
CA ALA A 22 -17.50 -3.13 -2.13
C ALA A 22 -16.87 -1.91 -2.81
N LEU A 23 -16.97 -1.82 -4.14
CA LEU A 23 -16.59 -0.64 -4.94
C LEU A 23 -17.74 -0.33 -5.89
N ASP A 24 -18.07 0.95 -6.04
CA ASP A 24 -19.15 1.45 -6.87
C ASP A 24 -18.66 2.60 -7.75
N ALA A 25 -18.33 2.28 -9.00
CA ALA A 25 -17.85 3.20 -10.02
C ALA A 25 -16.70 4.13 -9.57
N VAL A 26 -15.76 3.58 -8.77
CA VAL A 26 -14.61 4.32 -8.24
C VAL A 26 -13.69 4.78 -9.37
N SER A 27 -13.34 6.07 -9.33
CA SER A 27 -12.32 6.65 -10.21
C SER A 27 -11.26 7.34 -9.36
N LEU A 28 -9.98 7.09 -9.69
CA LEU A 28 -8.83 7.63 -8.96
C LEU A 28 -7.63 7.70 -9.91
N GLU A 29 -6.92 8.82 -9.90
CA GLU A 29 -5.62 8.96 -10.56
C GLU A 29 -4.52 9.15 -9.52
N VAL A 30 -3.43 8.42 -9.69
CA VAL A 30 -2.23 8.51 -8.84
C VAL A 30 -1.07 8.96 -9.69
N ARG A 31 -0.45 10.07 -9.32
CA ARG A 31 0.72 10.59 -10.01
C ARG A 31 2.00 10.01 -9.44
N ARG A 32 3.05 9.99 -10.24
CA ARG A 32 4.37 9.53 -9.78
C ARG A 32 4.88 10.40 -8.64
N GLY A 33 5.39 9.75 -7.58
CA GLY A 33 5.94 10.42 -6.41
C GLY A 33 4.91 10.96 -5.41
N GLU A 34 3.59 10.75 -5.63
CA GLU A 34 2.58 11.10 -4.62
C GLU A 34 2.60 10.12 -3.43
N MET A 35 2.34 10.64 -2.24
CA MET A 35 1.98 9.86 -1.07
C MET A 35 0.53 10.17 -0.70
N ILE A 36 -0.36 9.19 -0.93
CA ILE A 36 -1.81 9.34 -0.79
C ILE A 36 -2.32 8.48 0.36
N ALA A 37 -3.09 9.08 1.27
CA ALA A 37 -3.86 8.35 2.26
C ALA A 37 -5.24 7.98 1.72
N LEU A 38 -5.60 6.70 1.81
CA LEU A 38 -6.97 6.22 1.64
C LEU A 38 -7.61 6.11 3.02
N ILE A 39 -8.63 6.92 3.29
CA ILE A 39 -9.35 6.94 4.57
C ILE A 39 -10.82 6.56 4.39
N GLY A 40 -11.52 6.34 5.50
CA GLY A 40 -12.95 6.03 5.53
C GLY A 40 -13.27 4.92 6.54
N PRO A 41 -14.54 4.71 6.87
CA PRO A 41 -14.96 3.72 7.86
C PRO A 41 -14.58 2.29 7.47
N SER A 42 -14.65 1.39 8.43
CA SER A 42 -14.46 -0.05 8.17
C SER A 42 -15.48 -0.52 7.13
N GLY A 43 -15.04 -1.35 6.18
CA GLY A 43 -15.93 -1.84 5.11
C GLY A 43 -16.18 -0.83 3.96
N SER A 44 -15.58 0.36 3.97
CA SER A 44 -15.80 1.37 2.89
C SER A 44 -15.18 1.00 1.53
N GLY A 45 -14.39 -0.07 1.43
CA GLY A 45 -13.81 -0.55 0.17
C GLY A 45 -12.31 -0.28 -0.01
N LYS A 46 -11.62 0.36 0.93
CA LYS A 46 -10.19 0.74 0.83
C LYS A 46 -9.27 -0.43 0.45
N SER A 47 -9.29 -1.50 1.24
CA SER A 47 -8.47 -2.70 0.98
C SER A 47 -8.85 -3.38 -0.34
N THR A 48 -10.15 -3.36 -0.69
CA THR A 48 -10.62 -3.87 -1.98
C THR A 48 -10.04 -3.05 -3.13
N LEU A 49 -10.02 -1.72 -3.02
CA LEU A 49 -9.44 -0.84 -4.03
C LEU A 49 -7.95 -1.12 -4.21
N LEU A 50 -7.17 -1.19 -3.13
CA LEU A 50 -5.74 -1.52 -3.23
C LEU A 50 -5.49 -2.89 -3.88
N ARG A 51 -6.24 -3.93 -3.46
CA ARG A 51 -6.13 -5.28 -4.03
C ARG A 51 -6.53 -5.31 -5.51
N THR A 52 -7.51 -4.51 -5.89
CA THR A 52 -7.94 -4.38 -7.30
C THR A 52 -6.84 -3.71 -8.13
N ILE A 53 -6.25 -2.60 -7.65
CA ILE A 53 -5.12 -1.94 -8.32
C ILE A 53 -3.94 -2.91 -8.49
N ALA A 54 -3.62 -3.69 -7.45
CA ALA A 54 -2.56 -4.70 -7.51
C ALA A 54 -2.90 -5.91 -8.40
N GLY A 55 -4.11 -6.02 -8.90
CA GLY A 55 -4.58 -7.20 -9.63
C GLY A 55 -4.68 -8.47 -8.77
N LEU A 56 -4.78 -8.33 -7.45
CA LEU A 56 -5.03 -9.43 -6.52
C LEU A 56 -6.52 -9.79 -6.46
N THR A 57 -7.38 -8.85 -6.86
CA THR A 57 -8.83 -9.01 -7.00
C THR A 57 -9.22 -8.48 -8.37
N THR A 58 -10.04 -9.21 -9.11
CA THR A 58 -10.57 -8.74 -10.40
C THR A 58 -11.73 -7.77 -10.19
N ILE A 59 -11.84 -6.77 -11.06
CA ILE A 59 -13.02 -5.88 -11.15
C ILE A 59 -14.26 -6.67 -11.62
N ASP A 60 -15.45 -6.07 -11.48
CA ASP A 60 -16.64 -6.63 -12.10
C ASP A 60 -16.59 -6.47 -13.64
N ALA A 61 -17.41 -7.21 -14.37
CA ALA A 61 -17.41 -7.23 -15.83
C ALA A 61 -18.25 -6.07 -16.40
N ASP A 62 -18.00 -4.87 -15.91
CA ASP A 62 -18.58 -3.61 -16.38
C ASP A 62 -17.56 -2.77 -17.18
N ASP A 63 -17.82 -1.48 -17.38
CA ASP A 63 -16.96 -0.55 -18.10
C ASP A 63 -15.72 -0.10 -17.31
N GLY A 64 -15.49 -0.66 -16.12
CA GLY A 64 -14.37 -0.33 -15.27
C GLY A 64 -13.04 -0.76 -15.87
N VAL A 65 -12.01 0.09 -15.71
CA VAL A 65 -10.65 -0.15 -16.21
C VAL A 65 -9.62 0.23 -15.14
N VAL A 66 -8.60 -0.60 -14.99
CA VAL A 66 -7.40 -0.29 -14.20
C VAL A 66 -6.20 -0.18 -15.13
N ILE A 67 -5.56 0.96 -15.14
CA ILE A 67 -4.36 1.26 -15.92
C ILE A 67 -3.20 1.48 -14.96
N GLY A 68 -2.06 0.89 -15.25
CA GLY A 68 -0.83 1.13 -14.49
C GLY A 68 0.36 1.23 -15.43
N PHE A 69 1.22 2.21 -15.19
CA PHE A 69 2.43 2.44 -15.97
C PHE A 69 2.16 2.64 -17.48
N GLY A 70 0.98 3.20 -17.83
CA GLY A 70 0.54 3.40 -19.21
C GLY A 70 -0.09 2.18 -19.87
N GLU A 71 -0.17 1.03 -19.20
CA GLU A 71 -0.72 -0.22 -19.72
C GLU A 71 -2.04 -0.57 -19.03
N CYS A 72 -3.00 -1.13 -19.78
CA CYS A 72 -4.22 -1.67 -19.21
C CYS A 72 -3.90 -2.94 -18.41
N LEU A 73 -4.24 -2.96 -17.13
CA LEU A 73 -4.00 -4.09 -16.23
C LEU A 73 -5.24 -4.96 -16.06
N GLN A 74 -6.41 -4.34 -16.02
CA GLN A 74 -7.69 -5.00 -15.88
C GLN A 74 -8.77 -4.26 -16.70
N GLU A 75 -9.59 -5.00 -17.36
CA GLU A 75 -10.82 -4.54 -18.03
C GLU A 75 -11.84 -5.69 -18.10
N ARG A 76 -13.14 -5.35 -18.14
CA ARG A 76 -14.23 -6.33 -18.34
C ARG A 76 -14.13 -7.56 -17.42
N GLY A 77 -13.75 -7.33 -16.14
CA GLY A 77 -13.66 -8.40 -15.14
C GLY A 77 -12.44 -9.32 -15.26
N ARG A 78 -11.46 -9.00 -16.10
CA ARG A 78 -10.30 -9.86 -16.38
C ARG A 78 -8.99 -9.11 -16.26
N LEU A 79 -7.96 -9.82 -15.83
CA LEU A 79 -6.58 -9.36 -15.93
C LEU A 79 -6.09 -9.47 -17.36
N THR A 80 -5.38 -8.46 -17.83
CA THR A 80 -4.67 -8.50 -19.12
C THR A 80 -3.30 -9.20 -18.97
N ASP A 81 -2.66 -9.53 -20.09
CA ASP A 81 -1.30 -10.08 -20.08
C ASP A 81 -0.27 -9.12 -19.45
N LYS A 82 -0.53 -7.82 -19.52
CA LYS A 82 0.31 -6.75 -18.94
C LYS A 82 0.28 -6.71 -17.42
N ALA A 83 -0.78 -7.22 -16.79
CA ALA A 83 -0.94 -7.21 -15.33
C ALA A 83 0.21 -7.93 -14.60
N ARG A 84 0.77 -9.00 -15.22
CA ARG A 84 1.90 -9.74 -14.63
C ARG A 84 3.16 -8.87 -14.50
N ASP A 85 3.48 -8.11 -15.52
CA ASP A 85 4.68 -7.25 -15.52
C ASP A 85 4.48 -6.03 -14.62
N ALA A 86 3.28 -5.46 -14.61
CA ALA A 86 2.94 -4.37 -13.69
C ALA A 86 3.05 -4.79 -12.23
N ARG A 87 2.63 -6.01 -11.87
CA ARG A 87 2.78 -6.54 -10.50
C ARG A 87 4.22 -6.57 -10.00
N ARG A 88 5.21 -6.73 -10.89
CA ARG A 88 6.62 -6.66 -10.50
C ARG A 88 7.04 -5.26 -10.07
N ARG A 89 6.34 -4.23 -10.56
CA ARG A 89 6.58 -2.81 -10.27
C ARG A 89 5.72 -2.28 -9.12
N ILE A 90 4.74 -3.08 -8.65
CA ILE A 90 3.86 -2.75 -7.52
C ILE A 90 4.24 -3.61 -6.31
N GLY A 91 4.77 -2.99 -5.27
CA GLY A 91 4.99 -3.60 -3.97
C GLY A 91 3.70 -3.57 -3.15
N PHE A 92 3.34 -4.67 -2.53
CA PHE A 92 2.18 -4.73 -1.64
C PHE A 92 2.61 -5.04 -0.20
N VAL A 93 2.25 -4.16 0.71
CA VAL A 93 2.48 -4.30 2.15
C VAL A 93 1.13 -4.59 2.80
N PHE A 94 0.98 -5.79 3.35
CA PHE A 94 -0.27 -6.26 3.95
C PHE A 94 -0.35 -5.92 5.44
N GLN A 95 -1.55 -5.82 5.98
CA GLN A 95 -1.82 -5.66 7.40
C GLN A 95 -1.22 -6.80 8.23
N GLN A 96 -1.29 -8.04 7.76
CA GLN A 96 -0.76 -9.24 8.42
C GLN A 96 0.68 -9.59 7.98
N PHE A 97 1.48 -8.61 7.58
CA PHE A 97 2.90 -8.71 7.18
C PHE A 97 3.17 -9.66 6.00
N ASN A 98 2.47 -10.78 5.89
CA ASN A 98 2.61 -11.81 4.86
C ASN A 98 4.08 -12.31 4.69
N LEU A 99 4.77 -12.49 5.79
CA LEU A 99 6.08 -13.14 5.84
C LEU A 99 5.90 -14.64 6.10
N VAL A 100 6.78 -15.43 5.52
CA VAL A 100 6.83 -16.88 5.79
C VAL A 100 7.50 -17.09 7.13
N GLY A 101 6.73 -17.38 8.18
CA GLY A 101 7.18 -17.38 9.58
C GLY A 101 8.39 -18.27 9.87
N ARG A 102 8.50 -19.42 9.17
CA ARG A 102 9.62 -20.39 9.35
C ARG A 102 10.92 -19.96 8.69
N LEU A 103 10.88 -19.03 7.74
CA LEU A 103 12.06 -18.51 7.05
C LEU A 103 12.68 -17.35 7.82
N SER A 104 13.98 -17.14 7.63
CA SER A 104 14.65 -15.95 8.17
C SER A 104 14.09 -14.66 7.55
N LEU A 105 14.26 -13.53 8.24
CA LEU A 105 13.88 -12.24 7.73
C LEU A 105 14.61 -11.92 6.42
N PHE A 106 15.91 -12.22 6.36
CA PHE A 106 16.72 -12.11 5.13
C PHE A 106 16.07 -12.86 3.96
N THR A 107 15.72 -14.13 4.17
CA THR A 107 15.10 -14.94 3.12
C THR A 107 13.75 -14.36 2.69
N ASN A 108 12.92 -13.94 3.64
CA ASN A 108 11.64 -13.28 3.32
C ASN A 108 11.83 -12.02 2.47
N VAL A 109 12.85 -11.22 2.77
CA VAL A 109 13.15 -10.00 1.99
C VAL A 109 13.72 -10.36 0.62
N ALA A 110 14.61 -11.36 0.53
CA ALA A 110 15.16 -11.83 -0.74
C ALA A 110 14.08 -12.38 -1.70
N LEU A 111 12.97 -12.95 -1.18
CA LEU A 111 11.81 -13.37 -1.97
C LEU A 111 11.23 -12.24 -2.84
N GLY A 112 11.42 -10.97 -2.48
CA GLY A 112 11.06 -9.82 -3.32
C GLY A 112 11.68 -9.86 -4.71
N SER A 113 12.84 -10.52 -4.88
CA SER A 113 13.51 -10.65 -6.17
C SER A 113 12.94 -11.74 -7.10
N LEU A 114 12.00 -12.59 -6.63
CA LEU A 114 11.52 -13.77 -7.39
C LEU A 114 10.98 -13.43 -8.78
N GLY A 115 10.41 -12.24 -8.95
CA GLY A 115 9.94 -11.79 -10.26
C GLY A 115 11.05 -11.55 -11.29
N ARG A 116 12.33 -11.48 -10.87
CA ARG A 116 13.49 -11.09 -11.68
C ARG A 116 14.57 -12.18 -11.79
N ILE A 117 14.55 -13.15 -10.88
CA ILE A 117 15.50 -14.28 -10.91
C ILE A 117 14.87 -15.51 -11.54
N GLY A 118 15.69 -16.41 -12.08
CA GLY A 118 15.21 -17.67 -12.63
C GLY A 118 14.54 -18.54 -11.56
N PHE A 119 13.44 -19.19 -11.94
CA PHE A 119 12.59 -20.03 -11.07
C PHE A 119 13.40 -21.02 -10.21
N TRP A 120 14.33 -21.76 -10.80
CA TRP A 120 15.14 -22.77 -10.09
C TRP A 120 16.04 -22.18 -9.01
N ARG A 121 16.59 -20.99 -9.22
CA ARG A 121 17.42 -20.32 -8.20
C ARG A 121 16.60 -19.90 -6.98
N GLY A 122 15.41 -19.40 -7.24
CA GLY A 122 14.47 -19.04 -6.16
C GLY A 122 14.02 -20.26 -5.36
N LEU A 123 13.70 -21.38 -6.03
CA LEU A 123 13.23 -22.61 -5.42
C LEU A 123 14.28 -23.23 -4.47
N PHE A 124 15.56 -23.21 -4.85
CA PHE A 124 16.65 -23.78 -4.03
C PHE A 124 17.29 -22.79 -3.06
N GLY A 125 16.73 -21.58 -2.91
CA GLY A 125 17.26 -20.55 -2.00
C GLY A 125 18.70 -20.10 -2.35
N ARG A 126 19.13 -20.32 -3.60
CA ARG A 126 20.45 -19.93 -4.10
C ARG A 126 20.39 -18.49 -4.63
N TRP A 127 20.46 -17.55 -3.70
CA TRP A 127 20.40 -16.14 -4.04
C TRP A 127 21.69 -15.67 -4.74
N PRO A 128 21.62 -14.98 -5.90
CA PRO A 128 22.76 -14.26 -6.45
C PRO A 128 23.35 -13.30 -5.43
N LYS A 129 24.65 -13.05 -5.46
CA LYS A 129 25.33 -12.10 -4.55
C LYS A 129 24.66 -10.71 -4.58
N SER A 130 24.22 -10.26 -5.76
CA SER A 130 23.51 -8.99 -5.94
C SER A 130 22.17 -8.95 -5.17
N VAL A 131 21.43 -10.05 -5.14
CA VAL A 131 20.18 -10.15 -4.35
C VAL A 131 20.49 -10.15 -2.86
N GLY A 132 21.53 -10.86 -2.44
CA GLY A 132 21.96 -10.85 -1.04
C GLY A 132 22.35 -9.46 -0.55
N LEU A 133 23.12 -8.74 -1.36
CA LEU A 133 23.48 -7.34 -1.06
C LEU A 133 22.25 -6.44 -1.02
N ALA A 134 21.37 -6.52 -2.03
CA ALA A 134 20.14 -5.74 -2.06
C ALA A 134 19.23 -6.02 -0.85
N ALA A 135 19.13 -7.29 -0.42
CA ALA A 135 18.35 -7.66 0.76
C ALA A 135 18.93 -7.05 2.06
N MET A 136 20.26 -7.12 2.24
CA MET A 136 20.89 -6.50 3.42
C MET A 136 20.78 -4.98 3.38
N THR A 137 21.01 -4.35 2.23
CA THR A 137 20.80 -2.89 2.07
C THR A 137 19.37 -2.48 2.41
N ALA A 138 18.37 -3.22 1.92
CA ALA A 138 16.97 -2.96 2.23
C ALA A 138 16.67 -3.13 3.73
N LEU A 139 17.20 -4.18 4.37
CA LEU A 139 17.07 -4.40 5.83
C LEU A 139 17.71 -3.28 6.65
N THR A 140 18.89 -2.80 6.24
CA THR A 140 19.56 -1.65 6.86
C THR A 140 18.72 -0.39 6.70
N ARG A 141 18.18 -0.13 5.51
CA ARG A 141 17.34 1.05 5.21
C ARG A 141 16.11 1.12 6.11
N VAL A 142 15.51 -0.02 6.46
CA VAL A 142 14.34 -0.08 7.34
C VAL A 142 14.71 -0.35 8.81
N GLY A 143 16.00 -0.41 9.17
CA GLY A 143 16.50 -0.53 10.54
C GLY A 143 16.20 -1.89 11.21
N VAL A 144 16.32 -3.01 10.46
CA VAL A 144 16.17 -4.37 11.00
C VAL A 144 17.27 -5.33 10.49
N ALA A 145 18.45 -4.80 10.11
CA ALA A 145 19.55 -5.62 9.61
C ALA A 145 20.05 -6.63 10.65
N ASP A 146 20.08 -6.25 11.92
CA ASP A 146 20.52 -7.13 13.04
C ASP A 146 19.61 -8.35 13.23
N ASN A 147 18.37 -8.26 12.71
CA ASN A 147 17.40 -9.33 12.79
C ASN A 147 17.40 -10.24 11.54
N ALA A 148 18.31 -10.01 10.57
CA ALA A 148 18.32 -10.69 9.28
C ALA A 148 18.29 -12.21 9.36
N ALA A 149 19.02 -12.80 10.29
CA ALA A 149 19.10 -14.25 10.51
C ALA A 149 17.93 -14.84 11.32
N GLN A 150 17.13 -14.00 11.99
CA GLN A 150 16.03 -14.45 12.84
C GLN A 150 14.85 -14.93 11.99
N ARG A 151 14.12 -15.93 12.49
CA ARG A 151 12.87 -16.38 11.86
C ARG A 151 11.79 -15.31 11.96
N ALA A 152 11.02 -15.12 10.91
CA ALA A 152 10.01 -14.06 10.85
C ALA A 152 8.97 -14.15 11.99
N ASN A 153 8.58 -15.36 12.40
CA ASN A 153 7.62 -15.58 13.49
C ASN A 153 8.16 -15.25 14.90
N THR A 154 9.46 -15.02 15.07
CA THR A 154 10.06 -14.64 16.37
C THR A 154 10.25 -13.12 16.48
N LEU A 155 9.92 -12.36 15.45
CA LEU A 155 10.07 -10.92 15.38
C LEU A 155 8.84 -10.21 15.94
N SER A 156 9.02 -9.00 16.47
CA SER A 156 7.90 -8.12 16.83
C SER A 156 7.10 -7.72 15.59
N GLY A 157 5.83 -7.33 15.75
CA GLY A 157 4.98 -6.87 14.64
C GLY A 157 5.62 -5.74 13.86
N GLY A 158 6.23 -4.76 14.55
CA GLY A 158 6.92 -3.65 13.88
C GLY A 158 8.17 -4.09 13.10
N GLN A 159 8.91 -5.10 13.58
CA GLN A 159 10.04 -5.69 12.84
C GLN A 159 9.56 -6.45 11.61
N GLN A 160 8.48 -7.22 11.73
CA GLN A 160 7.88 -7.94 10.61
C GLN A 160 7.38 -6.96 9.53
N GLN A 161 6.70 -5.89 9.93
CA GLN A 161 6.19 -4.88 9.00
C GLN A 161 7.33 -4.18 8.26
N ARG A 162 8.41 -3.80 8.97
CA ARG A 162 9.59 -3.22 8.32
C ARG A 162 10.25 -4.21 7.36
N GLY A 163 10.28 -5.50 7.70
CA GLY A 163 10.72 -6.55 6.79
C GLY A 163 9.83 -6.69 5.55
N ALA A 164 8.52 -6.55 5.69
CA ALA A 164 7.60 -6.54 4.55
C ALA A 164 7.85 -5.35 3.62
N ILE A 165 8.15 -4.16 4.17
CA ILE A 165 8.57 -2.99 3.38
C ILE A 165 9.91 -3.26 2.69
N ALA A 166 10.92 -3.81 3.39
CA ALA A 166 12.21 -4.14 2.80
C ALA A 166 12.07 -5.11 1.61
N ARG A 167 11.12 -6.05 1.67
CA ARG A 167 10.80 -6.95 0.55
C ARG A 167 10.35 -6.18 -0.69
N THR A 168 9.57 -5.12 -0.55
CA THR A 168 9.14 -4.29 -1.70
C THR A 168 10.31 -3.50 -2.31
N LEU A 169 11.31 -3.11 -1.49
CA LEU A 169 12.53 -2.48 -1.99
C LEU A 169 13.37 -3.47 -2.82
N VAL A 170 13.54 -4.71 -2.34
CA VAL A 170 14.22 -5.76 -3.11
C VAL A 170 13.45 -6.12 -4.37
N GLN A 171 12.14 -6.01 -4.37
CA GLN A 171 11.29 -6.15 -5.56
C GLN A 171 11.58 -5.05 -6.60
N GLN A 172 12.15 -3.90 -6.20
CA GLN A 172 12.33 -2.68 -7.00
C GLN A 172 10.98 -2.09 -7.42
N ALA A 173 10.02 -2.08 -6.48
CA ALA A 173 8.72 -1.51 -6.71
C ALA A 173 8.83 0.01 -6.97
N GLU A 174 8.06 0.51 -7.94
CA GLU A 174 7.91 1.95 -8.23
C GLU A 174 6.70 2.53 -7.48
N VAL A 175 5.74 1.66 -7.15
CA VAL A 175 4.54 1.98 -6.38
C VAL A 175 4.44 1.02 -5.20
N ILE A 176 4.19 1.55 -4.01
CA ILE A 176 3.89 0.76 -2.81
C ILE A 176 2.41 0.96 -2.46
N LEU A 177 1.68 -0.14 -2.38
CA LEU A 177 0.33 -0.20 -1.87
C LEU A 177 0.38 -0.78 -0.46
N ALA A 178 0.10 0.02 0.56
CA ALA A 178 0.17 -0.39 1.95
C ALA A 178 -1.23 -0.48 2.56
N ASP A 179 -1.69 -1.70 2.81
CA ASP A 179 -3.01 -1.99 3.37
C ASP A 179 -2.92 -2.05 4.89
N GLU A 180 -3.35 -0.98 5.57
CA GLU A 180 -3.33 -0.80 7.02
C GLU A 180 -1.98 -1.15 7.68
N PRO A 181 -0.87 -0.56 7.23
CA PRO A 181 0.47 -1.01 7.63
C PRO A 181 0.80 -0.77 9.11
N VAL A 182 -0.05 -0.06 9.84
CA VAL A 182 0.19 0.31 11.26
C VAL A 182 -0.90 -0.17 12.22
N ALA A 183 -1.99 -0.78 11.73
CA ALA A 183 -3.18 -1.09 12.52
C ALA A 183 -2.93 -2.03 13.72
N SER A 184 -1.93 -2.92 13.64
CA SER A 184 -1.63 -3.92 14.68
C SER A 184 -0.33 -3.61 15.43
N LEU A 185 0.16 -2.36 15.37
CA LEU A 185 1.44 -1.96 15.93
C LEU A 185 1.24 -1.04 17.15
N ASP A 186 2.19 -1.12 18.08
CA ASP A 186 2.31 -0.11 19.12
C ASP A 186 2.62 1.28 18.52
N PRO A 187 2.32 2.38 19.23
CA PRO A 187 2.47 3.74 18.68
C PRO A 187 3.89 4.11 18.24
N VAL A 188 4.92 3.53 18.88
CA VAL A 188 6.32 3.80 18.51
C VAL A 188 6.68 3.08 17.22
N SER A 189 6.30 1.81 17.11
CA SER A 189 6.50 1.02 15.89
C SER A 189 5.70 1.58 14.72
N ALA A 190 4.46 2.02 14.94
CA ALA A 190 3.61 2.63 13.93
C ALA A 190 4.25 3.90 13.35
N ARG A 191 4.75 4.80 14.21
CA ARG A 191 5.47 5.99 13.76
C ARG A 191 6.69 5.64 12.92
N LYS A 192 7.53 4.69 13.37
CA LYS A 192 8.71 4.24 12.62
C LYS A 192 8.35 3.72 11.22
N VAL A 193 7.26 2.95 11.11
CA VAL A 193 6.78 2.45 9.81
C VAL A 193 6.35 3.59 8.89
N MET A 194 5.59 4.56 9.42
CA MET A 194 5.16 5.73 8.64
C MET A 194 6.34 6.64 8.25
N ASP A 195 7.30 6.84 9.15
CA ASP A 195 8.53 7.59 8.85
C ASP A 195 9.32 6.94 7.72
N ILE A 196 9.46 5.61 7.72
CA ILE A 196 10.10 4.86 6.63
C ILE A 196 9.35 5.06 5.31
N LEU A 197 8.02 4.92 5.30
CA LEU A 197 7.22 5.11 4.09
C LEU A 197 7.38 6.54 3.55
N ARG A 198 7.36 7.54 4.44
CA ARG A 198 7.57 8.94 4.05
C ARG A 198 8.96 9.19 3.49
N ASP A 199 10.00 8.61 4.10
CA ASP A 199 11.37 8.72 3.61
C ASP A 199 11.53 8.07 2.23
N LEU A 200 10.93 6.88 2.01
CA LEU A 200 10.90 6.24 0.70
C LEU A 200 10.19 7.08 -0.36
N ASN A 201 9.14 7.79 0.02
CA ASN A 201 8.48 8.73 -0.88
C ASN A 201 9.33 9.96 -1.17
N ARG A 202 9.83 10.65 -0.12
CA ARG A 202 10.50 11.95 -0.25
C ARG A 202 11.91 11.85 -0.82
N VAL A 203 12.67 10.80 -0.42
CA VAL A 203 14.07 10.64 -0.79
C VAL A 203 14.21 9.79 -2.06
N ASP A 204 13.48 8.69 -2.14
CA ASP A 204 13.61 7.74 -3.25
C ASP A 204 12.55 7.98 -4.36
N GLY A 205 11.63 8.93 -4.15
CA GLY A 205 10.59 9.30 -5.13
C GLY A 205 9.54 8.21 -5.38
N LEU A 206 9.41 7.23 -4.46
CA LEU A 206 8.44 6.17 -4.59
C LEU A 206 7.01 6.70 -4.46
N THR A 207 6.11 6.20 -5.29
CA THR A 207 4.68 6.48 -5.17
C THR A 207 4.06 5.58 -4.12
N ILE A 208 3.28 6.14 -3.18
CA ILE A 208 2.73 5.37 -2.07
C ILE A 208 1.23 5.63 -1.92
N LEU A 209 0.43 4.57 -1.91
CA LEU A 209 -0.95 4.59 -1.46
C LEU A 209 -1.03 3.80 -0.15
N VAL A 210 -1.47 4.45 0.91
CA VAL A 210 -1.58 3.84 2.22
C VAL A 210 -3.02 3.94 2.75
N THR A 211 -3.61 2.81 3.16
CA THR A 211 -4.89 2.85 3.87
C THR A 211 -4.63 3.10 5.35
N LEU A 212 -5.36 4.05 5.92
CA LEU A 212 -5.24 4.47 7.31
C LEU A 212 -6.61 4.54 7.97
N HIS A 213 -6.71 4.06 9.22
CA HIS A 213 -7.89 4.28 10.06
C HIS A 213 -7.77 5.57 10.85
N GLN A 214 -6.55 5.91 11.28
CA GLN A 214 -6.27 7.09 12.08
C GLN A 214 -6.01 8.27 11.14
N VAL A 215 -6.89 9.26 11.18
CA VAL A 215 -6.81 10.47 10.35
C VAL A 215 -5.55 11.28 10.65
N ASP A 216 -5.06 11.28 11.90
CA ASP A 216 -3.84 11.98 12.31
C ASP A 216 -2.61 11.55 11.50
N TYR A 217 -2.48 10.25 11.20
CA TYR A 217 -1.41 9.78 10.34
C TYR A 217 -1.57 10.28 8.91
N ALA A 218 -2.80 10.33 8.38
CA ALA A 218 -3.06 10.88 7.06
C ALA A 218 -2.65 12.35 6.99
N LEU A 219 -3.09 13.16 7.97
CA LEU A 219 -2.77 14.59 8.05
C LEU A 219 -1.27 14.85 8.20
N ARG A 220 -0.57 14.02 8.96
CA ARG A 220 0.85 14.20 9.27
C ARG A 220 1.79 13.74 8.17
N TYR A 221 1.44 12.68 7.45
CA TYR A 221 2.37 11.97 6.55
C TYR A 221 2.06 12.12 5.08
N CYS A 222 0.81 12.40 4.70
CA CYS A 222 0.38 12.45 3.31
C CYS A 222 0.01 13.86 2.88
N ASP A 223 0.30 14.19 1.61
CA ASP A 223 -0.07 15.51 1.06
C ASP A 223 -1.48 15.50 0.45
N ARG A 224 -2.00 14.30 0.10
CA ARG A 224 -3.32 14.10 -0.50
C ARG A 224 -4.07 12.99 0.20
N VAL A 225 -5.35 13.20 0.36
CA VAL A 225 -6.29 12.24 0.95
C VAL A 225 -7.37 11.90 -0.05
N VAL A 226 -7.69 10.62 -0.13
CA VAL A 226 -8.87 10.10 -0.84
C VAL A 226 -9.74 9.38 0.18
N ALA A 227 -10.95 9.86 0.37
CA ALA A 227 -11.91 9.27 1.29
C ALA A 227 -12.91 8.37 0.56
N LEU A 228 -13.11 7.17 1.10
CA LEU A 228 -14.10 6.23 0.62
C LEU A 228 -15.22 6.04 1.64
N LYS A 229 -16.48 6.08 1.18
CA LYS A 229 -17.68 5.77 1.97
C LYS A 229 -18.60 4.90 1.12
N ALA A 230 -19.02 3.77 1.65
CA ALA A 230 -19.92 2.81 0.96
C ALA A 230 -19.47 2.48 -0.48
N GLY A 231 -18.17 2.26 -0.68
CA GLY A 231 -17.60 1.89 -1.99
C GLY A 231 -17.41 3.06 -2.97
N ARG A 232 -17.70 4.28 -2.59
CA ARG A 232 -17.57 5.48 -3.45
C ARG A 232 -16.53 6.45 -2.89
N VAL A 233 -15.87 7.20 -3.79
CA VAL A 233 -15.01 8.32 -3.39
C VAL A 233 -15.90 9.50 -3.03
N THR A 234 -15.77 10.00 -1.81
CA THR A 234 -16.51 11.17 -1.28
C THR A 234 -15.63 12.41 -1.18
N TYR A 235 -14.31 12.22 -1.06
CA TYR A 235 -13.34 13.30 -1.08
C TYR A 235 -12.08 12.85 -1.82
N ASP A 236 -11.51 13.73 -2.61
CA ASP A 236 -10.21 13.56 -3.26
C ASP A 236 -9.53 14.93 -3.37
N GLY A 237 -8.57 15.20 -2.51
CA GLY A 237 -7.94 16.51 -2.44
C GLY A 237 -6.75 16.59 -1.49
N PRO A 238 -6.16 17.80 -1.37
CA PRO A 238 -5.04 18.02 -0.46
C PRO A 238 -5.45 17.79 0.99
N THR A 239 -4.53 17.30 1.80
CA THR A 239 -4.74 17.05 3.23
C THR A 239 -5.16 18.31 3.96
N SER A 240 -4.66 19.49 3.55
CA SER A 240 -5.03 20.80 4.11
C SER A 240 -6.48 21.21 3.88
N GLY A 241 -7.16 20.57 2.92
CA GLY A 241 -8.58 20.81 2.64
C GLY A 241 -9.53 19.89 3.41
N LEU A 242 -9.01 18.97 4.23
CA LEU A 242 -9.80 18.01 5.00
C LEU A 242 -10.32 18.66 6.30
N GLY A 243 -11.43 19.39 6.19
CA GLY A 243 -12.06 20.03 7.33
C GLY A 243 -12.95 19.10 8.16
N SER A 244 -13.39 19.58 9.33
CA SER A 244 -14.28 18.85 10.24
C SER A 244 -15.57 18.38 9.55
N ASP A 245 -16.18 19.22 8.73
CA ASP A 245 -17.43 18.91 8.03
C ASP A 245 -17.28 17.70 7.10
N ILE A 246 -16.16 17.62 6.38
CA ILE A 246 -15.83 16.49 5.50
C ILE A 246 -15.61 15.21 6.33
N LEU A 247 -14.92 15.32 7.47
CA LEU A 247 -14.67 14.18 8.36
C LEU A 247 -15.97 13.66 8.98
N ILE A 248 -16.88 14.56 9.38
CA ILE A 248 -18.22 14.20 9.88
C ILE A 248 -19.02 13.50 8.78
N ASP A 249 -18.97 13.99 7.54
CA ASP A 249 -19.65 13.31 6.42
C ASP A 249 -19.08 11.91 6.19
N ILE A 250 -17.76 11.72 6.28
CA ILE A 250 -17.11 10.43 6.06
C ILE A 250 -17.44 9.43 7.18
N TYR A 251 -17.23 9.83 8.45
CA TYR A 251 -17.24 8.94 9.60
C TYR A 251 -18.53 8.97 10.42
N GLY A 252 -19.36 10.00 10.25
CA GLY A 252 -20.55 10.25 11.05
C GLY A 252 -20.31 11.27 12.18
N PRO A 253 -21.41 11.76 12.82
CA PRO A 253 -21.34 12.78 13.86
C PRO A 253 -20.54 12.37 15.11
N GLU A 254 -20.51 11.07 15.42
CA GLU A 254 -19.75 10.50 16.56
C GLU A 254 -18.23 10.71 16.43
N PHE A 255 -17.76 11.10 15.24
CA PHE A 255 -16.34 11.38 15.01
C PHE A 255 -15.84 12.61 15.77
N GLN A 256 -16.72 13.60 16.04
CA GLN A 256 -16.37 14.79 16.80
C GLN A 256 -15.97 14.46 18.25
N ASP A 257 -16.66 13.52 18.89
CA ASP A 257 -16.43 13.18 20.29
C ASP A 257 -15.08 12.45 20.51
N VAL A 258 -14.59 11.77 19.49
CA VAL A 258 -13.36 10.93 19.59
C VAL A 258 -12.07 11.68 19.21
N PHE A 259 -12.17 12.67 18.32
CA PHE A 259 -10.98 13.33 17.74
C PHE A 259 -10.71 14.73 18.28
N TRP A 260 -11.73 15.44 18.82
CA TRP A 260 -11.56 16.83 19.26
C TRP A 260 -11.08 16.98 20.71
N GLU A 261 -11.14 15.94 21.53
CA GLU A 261 -10.57 15.95 22.89
C GLU A 261 -9.04 15.98 22.94
N GLY A 262 -8.35 15.82 21.82
CA GLY A 262 -6.89 15.75 21.71
C GLY A 262 -6.21 16.88 20.92
N ALA A 263 -6.92 17.86 20.41
CA ALA A 263 -6.31 18.99 19.72
C ALA A 263 -5.75 20.00 20.75
N PRO A 264 -4.45 20.32 20.76
CA PRO A 264 -3.95 21.41 21.57
C PRO A 264 -4.55 22.73 21.06
N THR A 265 -5.18 23.47 21.96
CA THR A 265 -5.61 24.88 21.81
C THR A 265 -4.42 25.77 21.49
#